data_fe9dc3da6effb53bc609dc26eae7a704
#
_entry.id   fe9dc3da6effb53bc609dc26eae7a704
#
_cell.length_a   1.000
_cell.length_b   1.000
_cell.length_c   1.000
_cell.angle_alpha   90.00
_cell.angle_beta   90.00
_cell.angle_gamma   90.00
#
_symmetry.space_group_name_H-M   'P 1'
#
loop_
_entity.id
_entity.type
_entity.pdbx_description
1 polymer ?
#
loop_
_entity_poly.entity_id
_entity_poly.type
_entity_poly.pdbx_seq_one_letter_code
_entity_poly.pdbx_strand_id
1 'polypeptide(L)'
;MAMIRDIDEKDFSETIASGTVLVDFWATWCSYCKVTGAILEQCAVSAPAEAVIAKINVDDNTELAAKFHITTLPTLILFKDGVEISRHGVLKKAEILELLS
;
A
#
# COMPACT_ATOMS: atom_id res chain seq x y z
N MET A 1 -3.27 7.25 -14.56
CA MET A 1 -3.24 7.69 -13.16
C MET A 1 -3.90 6.64 -12.29
N ALA A 2 -3.17 6.15 -11.29
CA ALA A 2 -3.72 5.18 -10.35
C ALA A 2 -4.51 5.88 -9.25
N MET A 3 -5.48 5.17 -8.66
CA MET A 3 -6.25 5.68 -7.54
C MET A 3 -5.51 5.44 -6.23
N ILE A 4 -5.53 6.42 -5.33
CA ILE A 4 -5.06 6.27 -3.94
C ILE A 4 -6.30 6.31 -3.05
N ARG A 5 -6.47 5.29 -2.19
CA ARG A 5 -7.62 5.17 -1.31
C ARG A 5 -7.17 4.85 0.10
N ASP A 6 -7.75 5.56 1.08
CA ASP A 6 -7.63 5.14 2.47
C ASP A 6 -8.71 4.10 2.73
N ILE A 7 -8.31 2.93 3.22
CA ILE A 7 -9.23 1.84 3.49
C ILE A 7 -9.06 1.33 4.91
N ASP A 8 -10.03 0.55 5.38
CA ASP A 8 -9.98 -0.12 6.68
C ASP A 8 -10.19 -1.64 6.53
N GLU A 9 -10.21 -2.33 7.67
CA GLU A 9 -10.32 -3.80 7.70
C GLU A 9 -11.52 -4.33 6.93
N LYS A 10 -12.66 -3.66 7.00
CA LYS A 10 -13.88 -4.15 6.36
C LYS A 10 -13.81 -4.12 4.84
N ASP A 11 -13.02 -3.20 4.28
CA ASP A 11 -12.90 -3.03 2.83
C ASP A 11 -11.69 -3.78 2.24
N PHE A 12 -10.84 -4.33 3.10
CA PHE A 12 -9.55 -4.88 2.67
C PHE A 12 -9.69 -6.02 1.66
N SER A 13 -10.46 -7.05 2.01
CA SER A 13 -10.60 -8.24 1.15
C SER A 13 -11.15 -7.88 -0.22
N GLU A 14 -12.14 -7.00 -0.27
CA GLU A 14 -12.74 -6.54 -1.52
C GLU A 14 -11.74 -5.72 -2.34
N THR A 15 -10.98 -4.86 -1.67
CA THR A 15 -10.02 -3.97 -2.34
C THR A 15 -8.92 -4.77 -3.05
N ILE A 16 -8.37 -5.80 -2.41
CA ILE A 16 -7.26 -6.57 -2.99
C ILE A 16 -7.72 -7.68 -3.93
N ALA A 17 -9.02 -7.94 -4.03
CA ALA A 17 -9.57 -9.14 -4.69
C ALA A 17 -9.19 -9.27 -6.16
N SER A 18 -9.01 -8.19 -6.88
CA SER A 18 -8.65 -8.23 -8.31
C SER A 18 -7.68 -7.14 -8.68
N GLY A 19 -6.90 -7.40 -9.73
CA GLY A 19 -5.96 -6.45 -10.29
C GLY A 19 -4.71 -6.24 -9.43
N THR A 20 -3.99 -5.18 -9.75
CA THR A 20 -2.74 -4.79 -9.07
C THR A 20 -3.06 -3.80 -7.95
N VAL A 21 -2.78 -4.18 -6.71
CA VAL A 21 -3.01 -3.33 -5.54
C VAL A 21 -1.75 -3.29 -4.68
N LEU A 22 -1.24 -2.08 -4.48
CA LEU A 22 -0.12 -1.86 -3.55
C LEU A 22 -0.70 -1.34 -2.24
N VAL A 23 -0.55 -2.10 -1.17
CA VAL A 23 -1.07 -1.74 0.15
C VAL A 23 0.03 -1.12 0.98
N ASP A 24 -0.20 0.09 1.47
CA ASP A 24 0.71 0.85 2.33
C ASP A 24 0.21 0.81 3.77
N PHE A 25 0.90 0.04 4.61
CA PHE A 25 0.66 0.03 6.06
C PHE A 25 1.49 1.13 6.69
N TRP A 26 0.83 2.11 7.30
CA TRP A 26 1.46 3.33 7.80
C TRP A 26 0.90 3.77 9.14
N ALA A 27 1.54 4.74 9.78
CA ALA A 27 1.06 5.38 11.00
C ALA A 27 1.37 6.87 10.99
N THR A 28 0.58 7.65 11.73
CA THR A 28 0.73 9.11 11.78
C THR A 28 2.04 9.56 12.42
N TRP A 29 2.59 8.75 13.33
CA TRP A 29 3.82 9.05 14.06
C TRP A 29 5.09 8.60 13.32
N CYS A 30 4.95 8.00 12.17
CA CYS A 30 6.07 7.42 11.40
C CYS A 30 6.58 8.42 10.35
N SER A 31 7.77 8.94 10.54
CA SER A 31 8.35 9.93 9.61
C SER A 31 8.64 9.33 8.23
N TYR A 32 9.13 8.10 8.18
CA TYR A 32 9.37 7.42 6.89
C TYR A 32 8.08 7.19 6.12
N CYS A 33 6.97 6.97 6.83
CA CYS A 33 5.65 6.81 6.20
C CYS A 33 5.21 8.09 5.49
N LYS A 34 5.54 9.25 6.05
CA LYS A 34 5.20 10.54 5.44
C LYS A 34 5.95 10.74 4.12
N VAL A 35 7.23 10.41 4.11
CA VAL A 35 8.06 10.47 2.90
C VAL A 35 7.51 9.50 1.85
N THR A 36 7.23 8.26 2.25
CA THR A 36 6.68 7.24 1.37
C THR A 36 5.33 7.67 0.82
N GLY A 37 4.47 8.25 1.65
CA GLY A 37 3.17 8.76 1.21
C GLY A 37 3.28 9.79 0.11
N ALA A 38 4.22 10.73 0.22
CA ALA A 38 4.46 11.73 -0.81
C ALA A 38 4.95 11.09 -2.12
N ILE A 39 5.83 10.09 -2.02
CA ILE A 39 6.33 9.35 -3.19
C ILE A 39 5.19 8.58 -3.86
N LEU A 40 4.32 7.94 -3.08
CA LEU A 40 3.17 7.22 -3.61
C LEU A 40 2.24 8.14 -4.40
N GLU A 41 2.00 9.36 -3.92
CA GLU A 41 1.19 10.33 -4.64
C GLU A 41 1.83 10.70 -5.98
N GLN A 42 3.14 10.87 -6.02
CA GLN A 42 3.85 11.12 -7.27
C GLN A 42 3.75 9.94 -8.23
N CYS A 43 3.91 8.72 -7.71
CA CYS A 43 3.83 7.50 -8.51
C CYS A 43 2.43 7.30 -9.09
N ALA A 44 1.39 7.65 -8.35
CA ALA A 44 0.01 7.48 -8.80
C ALA A 44 -0.27 8.24 -10.09
N VAL A 45 0.36 9.40 -10.27
CA VAL A 45 0.18 10.23 -11.47
C VAL A 45 0.61 9.48 -12.74
N SER A 46 1.72 8.73 -12.65
CA SER A 46 2.32 8.04 -13.79
C SER A 46 1.89 6.59 -13.93
N ALA A 47 1.30 6.00 -12.89
CA ALA A 47 0.93 4.60 -12.87
C ALA A 47 -0.28 4.30 -13.74
N PRO A 48 -0.43 3.04 -14.21
CA PRO A 48 -1.61 2.64 -14.97
C PRO A 48 -2.91 2.90 -14.21
N ALA A 49 -3.96 3.27 -14.92
CA ALA A 49 -5.26 3.58 -14.33
C ALA A 49 -5.87 2.38 -13.57
N GLU A 50 -5.51 1.16 -13.95
CA GLU A 50 -6.01 -0.07 -13.32
C GLU A 50 -5.37 -0.34 -11.97
N ALA A 51 -4.18 0.21 -11.71
CA ALA A 51 -3.49 0.01 -10.44
C ALA A 51 -4.15 0.81 -9.32
N VAL A 52 -4.13 0.25 -8.12
CA VAL A 52 -4.68 0.90 -6.93
C VAL A 52 -3.61 0.94 -5.84
N ILE A 53 -3.52 2.08 -5.17
CA ILE A 53 -2.71 2.21 -3.96
C ILE A 53 -3.70 2.32 -2.81
N ALA A 54 -3.66 1.36 -1.89
CA ALA A 54 -4.55 1.33 -0.73
C ALA A 54 -3.74 1.62 0.53
N LYS A 55 -4.19 2.59 1.32
CA LYS A 55 -3.49 3.00 2.53
C LYS A 55 -4.25 2.53 3.75
N ILE A 56 -3.54 1.90 4.70
CA ILE A 56 -4.10 1.36 5.94
C ILE A 56 -3.32 1.92 7.12
N ASN A 57 -4.01 2.69 7.95
CA ASN A 57 -3.44 3.16 9.20
C ASN A 57 -3.44 2.01 10.21
N VAL A 58 -2.26 1.58 10.65
CA VAL A 58 -2.13 0.40 11.51
C VAL A 58 -2.73 0.62 12.90
N ASP A 59 -2.76 1.86 13.38
CA ASP A 59 -3.31 2.16 14.70
C ASP A 59 -4.84 2.04 14.73
N ASP A 60 -5.47 2.26 13.58
CA ASP A 60 -6.92 2.13 13.44
C ASP A 60 -7.34 0.73 12.94
N ASN A 61 -6.38 -0.12 12.58
CA ASN A 61 -6.61 -1.44 11.99
C ASN A 61 -5.67 -2.47 12.58
N THR A 62 -5.66 -2.58 13.90
CA THR A 62 -4.68 -3.39 14.65
C THR A 62 -4.77 -4.88 14.35
N GLU A 63 -5.97 -5.42 14.16
CA GLU A 63 -6.16 -6.84 13.85
C GLU A 63 -5.60 -7.19 12.48
N LEU A 64 -5.84 -6.33 11.49
CA LEU A 64 -5.33 -6.52 10.14
C LEU A 64 -3.80 -6.45 10.12
N ALA A 65 -3.22 -5.47 10.81
CA ALA A 65 -1.77 -5.33 10.92
C ALA A 65 -1.15 -6.57 11.57
N ALA A 66 -1.77 -7.11 12.62
CA ALA A 66 -1.31 -8.33 13.28
C ALA A 66 -1.40 -9.54 12.36
N LYS A 67 -2.50 -9.65 11.60
CA LYS A 67 -2.70 -10.75 10.65
C LYS A 67 -1.60 -10.80 9.60
N PHE A 68 -1.14 -9.65 9.14
CA PHE A 68 -0.07 -9.57 8.13
C PHE A 68 1.32 -9.44 8.74
N HIS A 69 1.45 -9.59 10.06
CA HIS A 69 2.73 -9.52 10.76
C HIS A 69 3.49 -8.22 10.48
N ILE A 70 2.79 -7.10 10.53
CA ILE A 70 3.41 -5.80 10.29
C ILE A 70 4.20 -5.40 11.54
N THR A 71 5.53 -5.41 11.42
CA THR A 71 6.44 -5.12 12.54
C THR A 71 7.26 -3.85 12.33
N THR A 72 7.38 -3.40 11.10
CA THR A 72 8.10 -2.17 10.75
C THR A 72 7.23 -1.31 9.84
N LEU A 73 7.46 0.00 9.84
CA LEU A 73 6.69 0.94 9.03
C LEU A 73 7.63 1.84 8.21
N PRO A 74 7.26 2.16 6.97
CA PRO A 74 6.11 1.60 6.25
C PRO A 74 6.36 0.16 5.83
N THR A 75 5.29 -0.59 5.61
CA THR A 75 5.36 -1.88 4.91
C THR A 75 4.45 -1.79 3.70
N LEU A 76 5.02 -2.01 2.53
CA LEU A 76 4.31 -2.00 1.26
C LEU A 76 4.17 -3.45 0.79
N ILE A 77 2.92 -3.89 0.61
CA ILE A 77 2.64 -5.26 0.14
C ILE A 77 1.93 -5.17 -1.20
N LEU A 78 2.52 -5.83 -2.20
CA LEU A 78 1.92 -5.92 -3.52
C LEU A 78 1.00 -7.14 -3.60
N PHE A 79 -0.25 -6.90 -3.98
CA PHE A 79 -1.22 -7.95 -4.25
C PHE A 79 -1.57 -7.97 -5.73
N LYS A 80 -1.72 -9.16 -6.29
CA LYS A 80 -2.28 -9.35 -7.64
C LYS A 80 -3.38 -10.38 -7.55
N ASP A 81 -4.59 -9.97 -7.92
CA ASP A 81 -5.78 -10.81 -7.88
C ASP A 81 -5.97 -11.52 -6.53
N GLY A 82 -5.77 -10.78 -5.46
CA GLY A 82 -5.96 -11.25 -4.10
C GLY A 82 -4.78 -11.98 -3.47
N VAL A 83 -3.69 -12.17 -4.23
CA VAL A 83 -2.52 -12.94 -3.77
C VAL A 83 -1.37 -12.00 -3.45
N GLU A 84 -0.78 -12.16 -2.28
CA GLU A 84 0.44 -11.42 -1.91
C GLU A 84 1.61 -11.87 -2.78
N ILE A 85 2.16 -10.94 -3.56
CA ILE A 85 3.26 -11.21 -4.47
C ILE A 85 4.61 -10.88 -3.83
N SER A 86 4.70 -9.72 -3.17
CA SER A 86 5.95 -9.27 -2.57
C SER A 86 5.66 -8.27 -1.45
N ARG A 87 6.68 -8.08 -0.60
CA ARG A 87 6.57 -7.24 0.59
C ARG A 87 7.85 -6.42 0.72
N HIS A 88 7.72 -5.13 0.99
CA HIS A 88 8.83 -4.19 1.00
C HIS A 88 8.69 -3.18 2.13
N GLY A 89 9.82 -2.59 2.53
CA GLY A 89 9.85 -1.43 3.41
C GLY A 89 9.88 -0.14 2.59
N VAL A 90 10.82 0.76 2.91
CA VAL A 90 10.99 2.00 2.15
C VAL A 90 11.52 1.69 0.76
N LEU A 91 10.86 2.22 -0.27
CA LEU A 91 11.23 2.03 -1.66
C LEU A 91 11.44 3.38 -2.34
N LYS A 92 12.26 3.37 -3.38
CA LYS A 92 12.44 4.52 -4.27
C LYS A 92 11.27 4.62 -5.24
N LYS A 93 11.06 5.81 -5.78
CA LYS A 93 9.98 6.06 -6.76
C LYS A 93 10.01 5.07 -7.92
N ALA A 94 11.18 4.83 -8.52
CA ALA A 94 11.30 3.91 -9.65
C ALA A 94 10.88 2.49 -9.30
N GLU A 95 11.23 2.03 -8.09
CA GLU A 95 10.85 0.71 -7.61
C GLU A 95 9.34 0.58 -7.43
N ILE A 96 8.71 1.62 -6.87
CA ILE A 96 7.25 1.64 -6.69
C ILE A 96 6.55 1.63 -8.05
N LEU A 97 7.02 2.43 -9.00
CA LEU A 97 6.45 2.47 -10.35
C LEU A 97 6.51 1.12 -11.03
N GLU A 98 7.61 0.39 -10.84
CA GLU A 98 7.76 -0.96 -11.37
C GLU A 98 6.74 -1.92 -10.78
N LEU A 99 6.49 -1.84 -9.47
CA LEU A 99 5.48 -2.67 -8.81
C LEU A 99 4.07 -2.40 -9.35
N LEU A 100 3.78 -1.16 -9.69
CA LEU A 100 2.46 -0.74 -10.16
C LEU A 100 2.23 -1.01 -11.65
N SER A 101 3.28 -1.29 -12.38
CA SER A 101 3.18 -1.49 -13.85
C SER A 101 2.60 -2.84 -14.25
#